data_03571388af8b3c704073bdb6ea78d868
#
_entry.id   03571388af8b3c704073bdb6ea78d868
#
_cell.length_a   1.000
_cell.length_b   1.000
_cell.length_c   1.000
_cell.angle_alpha   90.00
_cell.angle_beta   90.00
_cell.angle_gamma   90.00
#
_symmetry.space_group_name_H-M   'P 1'
#
loop_
_entity.id
_entity.type
_entity.pdbx_description
1 polymer ?
#
loop_
_entity_poly.entity_id
_entity_poly.type
_entity_poly.pdbx_seq_one_letter_code
_entity_poly.pdbx_strand_id
1 'polypeptide(L)'
;MKIYATNLLLGLLLLGTSCGLAANEGGGGGEETGVSYLPLEPVTVNLEGKRHYLKVDVQILMDSKANAEKVKIHVPAIRHMLIMLLSNRNPEQIATIEERETIRKQASESTEKLLEEWNLDRGYEDIFFTDFLIQ
;
A
#
# COMPACT_ATOMS: atom_id res chain seq x y z
N MET A 1 -22.51 53.97 -61.18
CA MET A 1 -21.37 54.81 -61.40
C MET A 1 -20.20 54.32 -60.57
N LYS A 2 -19.27 53.74 -61.31
CA LYS A 2 -17.81 53.69 -61.03
C LYS A 2 -17.40 53.03 -59.65
N ILE A 3 -16.67 52.00 -59.67
CA ILE A 3 -15.46 51.52 -60.33
C ILE A 3 -14.40 51.19 -59.29
N TYR A 4 -13.84 50.00 -59.46
CA TYR A 4 -12.43 49.54 -59.19
C TYR A 4 -11.98 49.36 -57.78
N ALA A 5 -11.13 48.49 -57.43
CA ALA A 5 -10.25 47.56 -58.16
C ALA A 5 -9.74 46.55 -57.11
N THR A 6 -9.67 45.35 -57.54
CA THR A 6 -8.51 44.49 -57.59
C THR A 6 -7.35 44.93 -56.70
N ASN A 7 -7.02 44.10 -55.75
CA ASN A 7 -5.61 43.72 -55.60
C ASN A 7 -5.49 42.35 -54.90
N LEU A 8 -5.22 41.44 -55.69
CA LEU A 8 -4.49 40.21 -55.52
C LEU A 8 -3.12 40.51 -54.91
N LEU A 9 -2.85 39.95 -53.74
CA LEU A 9 -1.49 39.69 -53.31
C LEU A 9 -1.47 38.45 -52.44
N LEU A 10 -1.20 37.46 -53.07
CA LEU A 10 -0.25 36.36 -52.93
C LEU A 10 0.81 36.66 -51.87
N GLY A 11 0.74 35.97 -50.78
CA GLY A 11 1.70 36.03 -49.67
C GLY A 11 1.65 34.76 -48.87
N LEU A 12 2.24 33.77 -49.43
CA LEU A 12 3.28 32.89 -48.97
C LEU A 12 3.07 32.28 -47.59
N LEU A 13 2.51 31.13 -47.63
CA LEU A 13 2.89 29.87 -46.99
C LEU A 13 4.17 30.00 -46.14
N LEU A 14 3.99 30.02 -44.84
CA LEU A 14 5.01 29.53 -43.90
C LEU A 14 4.37 28.44 -43.06
N LEU A 15 4.61 27.23 -43.51
CA LEU A 15 4.49 26.01 -42.70
C LEU A 15 5.46 26.12 -41.53
N GLY A 16 4.94 26.58 -40.43
CA GLY A 16 5.55 26.37 -39.11
C GLY A 16 4.99 25.11 -38.49
N THR A 17 5.53 23.98 -38.86
CA THR A 17 5.36 22.77 -38.07
C THR A 17 6.16 22.96 -36.79
N SER A 18 5.59 23.64 -35.81
CA SER A 18 6.01 23.46 -34.44
C SER A 18 5.39 22.16 -33.97
N CYS A 19 6.15 21.09 -34.11
CA CYS A 19 5.99 19.89 -33.35
C CYS A 19 6.21 20.27 -31.88
N GLY A 20 5.17 20.75 -31.23
CA GLY A 20 5.11 20.85 -29.79
C GLY A 20 5.13 19.44 -29.27
N LEU A 21 6.28 18.96 -28.81
CA LEU A 21 6.30 17.91 -27.82
C LEU A 21 5.48 18.45 -26.65
N ALA A 22 4.23 18.08 -26.61
CA ALA A 22 3.50 18.08 -25.37
C ALA A 22 4.23 17.05 -24.49
N ALA A 23 5.17 17.52 -23.70
CA ALA A 23 5.55 16.82 -22.51
C ALA A 23 4.26 16.70 -21.71
N ASN A 24 3.68 15.52 -21.75
CA ASN A 24 2.61 15.14 -20.86
C ASN A 24 3.25 15.02 -19.47
N GLU A 25 3.49 16.15 -18.83
CA GLU A 25 3.61 16.20 -17.40
C GLU A 25 2.20 15.89 -16.86
N GLY A 26 1.90 14.62 -16.83
CA GLY A 26 0.81 14.11 -16.06
C GLY A 26 1.09 14.36 -14.61
N GLY A 27 0.95 15.57 -14.17
CA GLY A 27 0.66 15.93 -12.79
C GLY A 27 -0.74 15.42 -12.48
N GLY A 28 -0.90 14.12 -12.53
CA GLY A 28 -2.09 13.46 -12.07
C GLY A 28 -2.13 13.50 -10.56
N GLY A 29 -2.65 14.57 -9.97
CA GLY A 29 -3.29 14.55 -8.68
C GLY A 29 -4.63 13.82 -8.79
N GLY A 30 -4.64 12.64 -9.42
CA GLY A 30 -5.74 11.70 -9.31
C GLY A 30 -5.59 11.03 -7.95
N GLU A 31 -6.59 11.17 -7.08
CA GLU A 31 -6.74 10.26 -5.95
C GLU A 31 -6.67 8.85 -6.54
N GLU A 32 -5.62 8.10 -6.19
CA GLU A 32 -5.55 6.68 -6.51
C GLU A 32 -6.68 6.01 -5.74
N THR A 33 -7.84 5.89 -6.40
CA THR A 33 -9.01 5.21 -5.88
C THR A 33 -8.78 3.72 -6.03
N GLY A 34 -8.23 3.10 -5.00
CA GLY A 34 -7.97 1.68 -4.99
C GLY A 34 -7.31 1.25 -3.70
N VAL A 35 -7.44 -0.03 -3.40
CA VAL A 35 -6.79 -0.63 -2.23
C VAL A 35 -5.28 -0.44 -2.26
N SER A 36 -4.68 -0.34 -1.10
CA SER A 36 -3.24 -0.19 -0.93
C SER A 36 -2.71 -1.20 0.06
N TYR A 37 -1.64 -1.89 -0.32
CA TYR A 37 -0.92 -2.77 0.59
C TYR A 37 0.22 -2.00 1.26
N LEU A 38 0.23 -1.99 2.58
CA LEU A 38 1.30 -1.43 3.39
C LEU A 38 2.20 -2.57 3.88
N PRO A 39 3.38 -2.76 3.28
CA PRO A 39 4.32 -3.78 3.74
C PRO A 39 4.97 -3.34 5.06
N LEU A 40 5.09 -4.28 5.99
CA LEU A 40 5.88 -4.11 7.20
C LEU A 40 7.25 -4.74 7.02
N GLU A 41 8.23 -4.25 7.77
CA GLU A 41 9.49 -4.99 7.91
C GLU A 41 9.24 -6.36 8.53
N PRO A 42 9.98 -7.40 8.12
CA PRO A 42 9.81 -8.74 8.65
C PRO A 42 9.80 -8.78 10.18
N VAL A 43 8.90 -9.56 10.73
CA VAL A 43 8.82 -9.82 12.17
C VAL A 43 9.48 -11.15 12.45
N THR A 44 10.48 -11.15 13.35
CA THR A 44 11.18 -12.37 13.79
C THR A 44 10.99 -12.52 15.29
N VAL A 45 10.53 -13.69 15.72
CA VAL A 45 10.25 -14.00 17.11
C VAL A 45 10.78 -15.39 17.48
N ASN A 46 11.14 -15.58 18.75
CA ASN A 46 11.46 -16.90 19.27
C ASN A 46 10.19 -17.69 19.54
N LEU A 47 10.23 -18.96 19.22
CA LEU A 47 9.19 -19.93 19.53
C LEU A 47 9.43 -20.61 20.87
N GLU A 48 8.45 -21.38 21.34
CA GLU A 48 8.53 -22.15 22.57
C GLU A 48 9.79 -23.06 22.56
N GLY A 49 10.45 -23.15 23.70
CA GLY A 49 11.68 -23.92 23.85
C GLY A 49 12.93 -23.24 23.31
N LYS A 50 12.82 -22.07 22.67
CA LYS A 50 13.94 -21.22 22.16
C LYS A 50 14.91 -21.91 21.19
N ARG A 51 14.51 -23.04 20.60
CA ARG A 51 15.29 -23.77 19.59
C ARG A 51 14.94 -23.34 18.17
N HIS A 52 13.75 -22.79 18.00
CA HIS A 52 13.20 -22.35 16.74
C HIS A 52 12.80 -20.88 16.82
N TYR A 53 12.86 -20.22 15.68
CA TYR A 53 12.31 -18.90 15.52
C TYR A 53 11.37 -18.87 14.32
N LEU A 54 10.42 -17.95 14.37
CA LEU A 54 9.46 -17.67 13.32
C LEU A 54 9.84 -16.36 12.66
N LYS A 55 9.95 -16.35 11.35
CA LYS A 55 10.04 -15.14 10.52
C LYS A 55 8.75 -15.01 9.72
N VAL A 56 8.11 -13.86 9.80
CA VAL A 56 6.86 -13.55 9.09
C VAL A 56 7.01 -12.24 8.33
N ASP A 57 6.67 -12.26 7.06
CA ASP A 57 6.47 -11.05 6.27
C ASP A 57 4.98 -10.70 6.30
N VAL A 58 4.68 -9.44 6.59
CA VAL A 58 3.32 -8.97 6.87
C VAL A 58 2.98 -7.81 5.96
N GLN A 59 1.77 -7.81 5.43
CA GLN A 59 1.20 -6.69 4.71
C GLN A 59 -0.19 -6.34 5.25
N ILE A 60 -0.45 -5.06 5.42
CA ILE A 60 -1.74 -4.53 5.82
C ILE A 60 -2.47 -4.04 4.58
N LEU A 61 -3.71 -4.48 4.39
CA LEU A 61 -4.58 -4.00 3.33
C LEU A 61 -5.40 -2.82 3.83
N MET A 62 -5.29 -1.71 3.11
CA MET A 62 -6.05 -0.49 3.34
C MET A 62 -6.92 -0.17 2.13
N ASP A 63 -8.04 0.48 2.34
CA ASP A 63 -8.99 0.92 1.31
C ASP A 63 -8.40 1.93 0.32
N SER A 64 -7.34 2.64 0.74
CA SER A 64 -6.71 3.69 -0.05
C SER A 64 -5.26 3.93 0.36
N LYS A 65 -4.48 4.49 -0.56
CA LYS A 65 -3.11 4.92 -0.29
C LYS A 65 -3.05 6.02 0.78
N ALA A 66 -4.02 6.94 0.77
CA ALA A 66 -4.09 8.01 1.76
C ALA A 66 -4.23 7.47 3.18
N ASN A 67 -5.07 6.44 3.39
CA ASN A 67 -5.23 5.81 4.68
C ASN A 67 -4.00 4.94 5.04
N ALA A 68 -3.38 4.26 4.08
CA ALA A 68 -2.11 3.56 4.31
C ALA A 68 -1.00 4.49 4.80
N GLU A 69 -0.85 5.68 4.23
CA GLU A 69 0.14 6.68 4.68
C GLU A 69 -0.13 7.18 6.12
N LYS A 70 -1.40 7.32 6.52
CA LYS A 70 -1.75 7.67 7.90
C LYS A 70 -1.36 6.58 8.89
N VAL A 71 -1.54 5.31 8.54
CA VAL A 71 -1.19 4.16 9.38
C VAL A 71 0.31 3.97 9.49
N LYS A 72 1.07 4.37 8.49
CA LYS A 72 2.51 4.17 8.38
C LYS A 72 3.31 4.70 9.58
N ILE A 73 2.90 5.83 10.16
CA ILE A 73 3.56 6.38 11.35
C ILE A 73 3.37 5.52 12.60
N HIS A 74 2.36 4.66 12.62
CA HIS A 74 2.03 3.75 13.72
C HIS A 74 2.56 2.32 13.52
N VAL A 75 3.28 2.07 12.43
CA VAL A 75 3.89 0.76 12.15
C VAL A 75 4.71 0.19 13.31
N PRO A 76 5.51 0.98 14.05
CA PRO A 76 6.23 0.43 15.21
C PRO A 76 5.33 -0.19 16.27
N ALA A 77 4.18 0.42 16.55
CA ALA A 77 3.21 -0.11 17.52
C ALA A 77 2.51 -1.37 17.00
N ILE A 78 2.18 -1.41 15.72
CA ILE A 78 1.60 -2.60 15.06
C ILE A 78 2.62 -3.74 15.10
N ARG A 79 3.88 -3.48 14.79
CA ARG A 79 4.95 -4.49 14.87
C ARG A 79 5.14 -5.00 16.30
N HIS A 80 5.08 -4.12 17.29
CA HIS A 80 5.14 -4.53 18.70
C HIS A 80 4.00 -5.50 19.05
N MET A 81 2.78 -5.18 18.67
CA MET A 81 1.61 -6.05 18.86
C MET A 81 1.82 -7.42 18.20
N LEU A 82 2.31 -7.45 16.96
CA LEU A 82 2.59 -8.69 16.22
C LEU A 82 3.68 -9.52 16.90
N ILE A 83 4.75 -8.90 17.39
CA ILE A 83 5.81 -9.58 18.15
C ILE A 83 5.23 -10.25 19.40
N MET A 84 4.38 -9.55 20.15
CA MET A 84 3.75 -10.10 21.34
C MET A 84 2.78 -11.25 21.01
N LEU A 85 2.03 -11.11 19.91
CA LEU A 85 1.07 -12.12 19.47
C LEU A 85 1.76 -13.41 18.99
N LEU A 86 2.87 -13.28 18.27
CA LEU A 86 3.57 -14.40 17.62
C LEU A 86 4.61 -15.08 18.49
N SER A 87 5.12 -14.41 19.53
CA SER A 87 6.19 -14.93 20.38
C SER A 87 5.74 -16.14 21.19
N ASN A 88 6.69 -17.03 21.46
CA ASN A 88 6.54 -18.17 22.36
C ASN A 88 5.41 -19.16 22.01
N ARG A 89 5.04 -19.21 20.71
CA ARG A 89 4.09 -20.19 20.19
C ARG A 89 4.75 -21.54 20.04
N ASN A 90 3.94 -22.60 20.14
CA ASN A 90 4.42 -23.97 19.91
C ASN A 90 4.74 -24.17 18.40
N PRO A 91 5.98 -24.59 18.04
CA PRO A 91 6.39 -24.71 16.63
C PRO A 91 5.55 -25.73 15.84
N GLU A 92 5.15 -26.83 16.46
CA GLU A 92 4.38 -27.89 15.78
C GLU A 92 2.95 -27.43 15.48
N GLN A 93 2.35 -26.67 16.40
CA GLN A 93 1.01 -26.12 16.23
C GLN A 93 0.96 -25.08 15.13
N ILE A 94 1.88 -24.10 15.13
CA ILE A 94 1.89 -23.05 14.11
C ILE A 94 2.36 -23.53 12.73
N ALA A 95 2.87 -24.74 12.62
CA ALA A 95 3.17 -25.37 11.34
C ALA A 95 1.91 -25.73 10.55
N THR A 96 0.76 -25.86 11.19
CA THR A 96 -0.52 -26.19 10.56
C THR A 96 -1.15 -25.00 9.87
N ILE A 97 -1.87 -25.25 8.78
CA ILE A 97 -2.57 -24.17 8.03
C ILE A 97 -3.68 -23.56 8.90
N GLU A 98 -4.40 -24.39 9.63
CA GLU A 98 -5.52 -23.99 10.50
C GLU A 98 -5.05 -23.02 11.59
N GLU A 99 -3.92 -23.32 12.24
CA GLU A 99 -3.39 -22.45 13.27
C GLU A 99 -2.84 -21.12 12.69
N ARG A 100 -2.19 -21.17 11.52
CA ARG A 100 -1.75 -19.96 10.83
C ARG A 100 -2.91 -19.03 10.52
N GLU A 101 -4.04 -19.57 10.04
CA GLU A 101 -5.23 -18.78 9.77
C GLU A 101 -5.87 -18.23 11.05
N THR A 102 -5.86 -19.02 12.13
CA THR A 102 -6.31 -18.57 13.45
C THR A 102 -5.46 -17.40 13.94
N ILE A 103 -4.15 -17.51 13.84
CA ILE A 103 -3.21 -16.44 14.21
C ILE A 103 -3.41 -15.21 13.33
N ARG A 104 -3.62 -15.37 12.01
CA ARG A 104 -3.90 -14.27 11.11
C ARG A 104 -5.17 -13.51 11.51
N LYS A 105 -6.24 -14.22 11.86
CA LYS A 105 -7.48 -13.59 12.34
C LYS A 105 -7.25 -12.83 13.65
N GLN A 106 -6.52 -13.39 14.58
CA GLN A 106 -6.14 -12.72 15.83
C GLN A 106 -5.31 -11.46 15.56
N ALA A 107 -4.39 -11.54 14.58
CA ALA A 107 -3.59 -10.38 14.16
C ALA A 107 -4.47 -9.30 13.52
N SER A 108 -5.46 -9.70 12.70
CA SER A 108 -6.41 -8.79 12.08
C SER A 108 -7.25 -8.04 13.12
N GLU A 109 -7.87 -8.76 14.04
CA GLU A 109 -8.67 -8.18 15.13
C GLU A 109 -7.85 -7.26 16.04
N SER A 110 -6.62 -7.66 16.36
CA SER A 110 -5.73 -6.85 17.19
C SER A 110 -5.25 -5.58 16.48
N THR A 111 -5.03 -5.66 15.17
CA THR A 111 -4.66 -4.50 14.34
C THR A 111 -5.83 -3.53 14.26
N GLU A 112 -7.02 -4.01 13.97
CA GLU A 112 -8.23 -3.18 13.92
C GLU A 112 -8.45 -2.43 15.22
N LYS A 113 -8.42 -3.13 16.35
CA LYS A 113 -8.52 -2.53 17.69
C LYS A 113 -7.48 -1.44 17.94
N LEU A 114 -6.24 -1.70 17.56
CA LEU A 114 -5.15 -0.74 17.73
C LEU A 114 -5.37 0.50 16.86
N LEU A 115 -5.87 0.33 15.64
CA LEU A 115 -6.21 1.43 14.74
C LEU A 115 -7.42 2.23 15.23
N GLU A 116 -8.41 1.58 15.86
CA GLU A 116 -9.56 2.26 16.50
C GLU A 116 -9.11 3.27 17.56
N GLU A 117 -8.10 2.94 18.36
CA GLU A 117 -7.54 3.85 19.38
C GLU A 117 -7.03 5.17 18.78
N TRP A 118 -6.65 5.16 17.50
CA TRP A 118 -6.17 6.34 16.79
C TRP A 118 -7.17 6.90 15.77
N ASN A 119 -8.39 6.35 15.71
CA ASN A 119 -9.43 6.69 14.72
C ASN A 119 -8.96 6.45 13.26
N LEU A 120 -8.17 5.41 13.03
CA LEU A 120 -7.64 5.02 11.73
C LEU A 120 -8.20 3.68 11.20
N ASP A 121 -9.15 3.10 11.92
CA ASP A 121 -9.79 1.82 11.59
C ASP A 121 -10.64 1.86 10.32
N ARG A 122 -11.23 3.01 9.99
CA ARG A 122 -12.17 3.14 8.86
C ARG A 122 -11.62 2.75 7.50
N GLY A 123 -10.31 2.84 7.32
CA GLY A 123 -9.66 2.45 6.07
C GLY A 123 -9.01 1.06 6.13
N TYR A 124 -9.10 0.39 7.26
CA TYR A 124 -8.53 -0.95 7.43
C TYR A 124 -9.42 -2.02 6.81
N GLU A 125 -8.83 -2.91 6.03
CA GLU A 125 -9.53 -4.03 5.39
C GLU A 125 -9.10 -5.38 5.97
N ASP A 126 -7.81 -5.69 5.95
CA ASP A 126 -7.28 -6.95 6.47
C ASP A 126 -5.76 -6.92 6.67
N ILE A 127 -5.20 -7.99 7.21
CA ILE A 127 -3.77 -8.24 7.34
C ILE A 127 -3.41 -9.60 6.76
N PHE A 128 -2.28 -9.69 6.07
CA PHE A 128 -1.82 -10.91 5.42
C PHE A 128 -0.40 -11.25 5.84
N PHE A 129 -0.16 -12.54 6.02
CA PHE A 129 1.17 -13.11 6.14
C PHE A 129 1.62 -13.59 4.75
N THR A 130 2.55 -12.88 4.13
CA THR A 130 3.02 -13.17 2.77
C THR A 130 4.20 -14.15 2.75
N ASP A 131 4.89 -14.27 3.86
CA ASP A 131 5.85 -15.33 4.15
C ASP A 131 5.70 -15.77 5.61
N PHE A 132 5.89 -17.05 5.87
CA PHE A 132 5.76 -17.63 7.22
C PHE A 132 6.72 -18.80 7.37
N LEU A 133 7.89 -18.52 7.93
CA LEU A 133 9.00 -19.45 7.95
C LEU A 133 9.42 -19.79 9.37
N ILE A 134 9.40 -21.09 9.69
CA ILE A 134 9.92 -21.63 10.95
C ILE A 134 11.32 -22.17 10.70
N GLN A 135 12.28 -21.73 11.47
CA GLN A 135 13.69 -22.14 11.41
C GLN A 135 14.23 -22.51 12.77
#